data_9b3ca6f12941ae0b0f27bec0aae68152
#
_entry.id   9b3ca6f12941ae0b0f27bec0aae68152
#
_cell.length_a   1.000
_cell.length_b   1.000
_cell.length_c   1.000
_cell.angle_alpha   90.00
_cell.angle_beta   90.00
_cell.angle_gamma   90.00
#
_symmetry.space_group_name_H-M   'P 1'
#
loop_
_entity.id
_entity.type
_entity.pdbx_description
1 polymer ?
#
loop_
_entity_poly.entity_id
_entity_poly.type
_entity_poly.pdbx_seq_one_letter_code
_entity_poly.pdbx_strand_id
1 'polypeptide(L)'
;PVEELYHICEEAREMLQGPELGVGRVIARPYVGEYPNYTRTSNRHDFSLKPPKKTLLDYIQAAGLASIGVGKIYDIFAGQGITEMVRNKSNTDGMNHTLDYAAKDFNGLCFVNLVDFDMLYGHRNDVDGYANALTEFDVQLRELLPLLRSPSSPRTLMSRALPVLLH
;
A
#
# COMPACT_ATOMS: atom_id res chain seq x y z
N PRO A 1 0.58 4.78 27.28
CA PRO A 1 1.70 4.14 26.57
C PRO A 1 1.25 3.63 25.20
N VAL A 2 2.14 3.58 24.21
CA VAL A 2 1.78 3.17 22.83
C VAL A 2 1.39 1.70 22.80
N GLU A 3 2.08 0.88 23.57
CA GLU A 3 1.86 -0.56 23.67
C GLU A 3 0.45 -0.89 24.21
N GLU A 4 -0.03 -0.13 25.19
CA GLU A 4 -1.38 -0.29 25.74
C GLU A 4 -2.44 0.04 24.67
N LEU A 5 -2.24 1.13 23.90
CA LEU A 5 -3.13 1.47 22.79
C LEU A 5 -3.13 0.39 21.72
N TYR A 6 -1.98 -0.21 21.42
CA TYR A 6 -1.90 -1.32 20.47
C TYR A 6 -2.66 -2.55 20.98
N HIS A 7 -2.48 -2.91 22.25
CA HIS A 7 -3.20 -4.03 22.86
C HIS A 7 -4.72 -3.84 22.81
N ILE A 8 -5.21 -2.64 23.15
CA ILE A 8 -6.64 -2.30 23.03
C ILE A 8 -7.12 -2.43 21.58
N CYS A 9 -6.32 -2.00 20.61
CA CYS A 9 -6.67 -2.12 19.19
C CYS A 9 -6.65 -3.58 18.70
N GLU A 10 -5.79 -4.43 19.24
CA GLU A 10 -5.75 -5.87 18.97
C GLU A 10 -7.00 -6.56 19.52
N GLU A 11 -7.37 -6.31 20.77
CA GLU A 11 -8.61 -6.83 21.35
C GLU A 11 -9.84 -6.37 20.56
N ALA A 12 -9.90 -5.08 20.19
CA ALA A 12 -10.96 -4.56 19.35
C ALA A 12 -10.98 -5.24 17.98
N ARG A 13 -9.80 -5.53 17.39
CA ARG A 13 -9.67 -6.27 16.13
C ARG A 13 -10.27 -7.68 16.25
N GLU A 14 -10.00 -8.37 17.34
CA GLU A 14 -10.55 -9.70 17.59
C GLU A 14 -12.08 -9.68 17.76
N MET A 15 -12.60 -8.73 18.53
CA MET A 15 -14.04 -8.56 18.73
C MET A 15 -14.80 -8.23 17.45
N LEU A 16 -14.15 -7.49 16.53
CA LEU A 16 -14.74 -7.02 15.27
C LEU A 16 -14.50 -7.98 14.09
N GLN A 17 -14.01 -9.18 14.37
CA GLN A 17 -13.90 -10.25 13.37
C GLN A 17 -15.26 -10.95 13.19
N GLY A 18 -15.49 -11.42 11.99
CA GLY A 18 -16.65 -12.24 11.67
C GLY A 18 -17.51 -11.65 10.55
N PRO A 19 -18.38 -12.50 9.97
CA PRO A 19 -19.16 -12.13 8.79
C PRO A 19 -20.22 -11.07 9.09
N GLU A 20 -20.64 -10.93 10.34
CA GLU A 20 -21.68 -9.96 10.71
C GLU A 20 -21.14 -8.55 10.89
N LEU A 21 -19.93 -8.40 11.41
CA LEU A 21 -19.34 -7.09 11.71
C LEU A 21 -18.39 -6.63 10.61
N GLY A 22 -17.55 -7.50 10.07
CA GLY A 22 -16.73 -7.29 8.88
C GLY A 22 -15.91 -6.00 8.85
N VAL A 23 -15.54 -5.44 10.02
CA VAL A 23 -14.79 -4.18 10.10
C VAL A 23 -13.39 -4.39 9.52
N GLY A 24 -13.12 -3.75 8.39
CA GLY A 24 -11.89 -3.99 7.63
C GLY A 24 -10.61 -3.57 8.34
N ARG A 25 -10.68 -2.59 9.27
CA ARG A 25 -9.48 -2.04 9.90
C ARG A 25 -9.77 -1.41 11.25
N VAL A 26 -8.92 -1.69 12.24
CA VAL A 26 -8.80 -0.94 13.50
C VAL A 26 -7.50 -0.17 13.45
N ILE A 27 -7.51 1.12 13.77
CA ILE A 27 -6.36 1.99 13.58
C ILE A 27 -5.95 2.62 14.90
N ALA A 28 -4.74 2.32 15.37
CA ALA A 28 -4.09 3.07 16.44
C ALA A 28 -3.49 4.36 15.89
N ARG A 29 -3.82 5.49 16.51
CA ARG A 29 -3.28 6.82 16.14
C ARG A 29 -2.71 7.53 17.35
N PRO A 30 -1.53 7.14 17.86
CA PRO A 30 -0.92 7.78 19.02
C PRO A 30 -0.63 9.25 18.76
N TYR A 31 -0.77 10.04 19.81
CA TYR A 31 -0.45 11.46 19.82
C TYR A 31 0.27 11.84 21.11
N VAL A 32 0.93 12.99 21.09
CA VAL A 32 1.61 13.62 22.23
C VAL A 32 1.14 15.05 22.39
N GLY A 33 1.43 15.66 23.54
CA GLY A 33 1.05 17.03 23.86
C GLY A 33 -0.11 17.10 24.85
N GLU A 34 -0.50 18.32 25.18
CA GLU A 34 -1.59 18.64 26.09
C GLU A 34 -2.63 19.53 25.41
N TYR A 35 -3.85 19.52 25.93
CA TYR A 35 -4.94 20.34 25.40
C TYR A 35 -4.56 21.83 25.39
N PRO A 36 -4.80 22.56 24.27
CA PRO A 36 -5.39 22.09 23.00
C PRO A 36 -4.35 21.65 21.94
N ASN A 37 -3.06 21.54 22.28
CA ASN A 37 -1.94 21.40 21.36
C ASN A 37 -1.49 19.92 21.25
N TYR A 38 -2.27 19.12 20.52
CA TYR A 38 -1.92 17.73 20.27
C TYR A 38 -1.20 17.55 18.94
N THR A 39 -0.17 16.70 18.92
CA THR A 39 0.59 16.33 17.71
C THR A 39 0.56 14.82 17.51
N ARG A 40 0.17 14.35 16.30
CA ARG A 40 0.21 12.94 15.94
C ARG A 40 1.65 12.47 15.86
N THR A 41 1.90 11.27 16.36
CA THR A 41 3.21 10.62 16.25
C THR A 41 3.30 9.77 14.99
N SER A 42 4.51 9.31 14.67
CA SER A 42 4.76 8.33 13.59
C SER A 42 4.31 6.91 13.94
N ASN A 43 3.90 6.66 15.18
CA ASN A 43 3.53 5.33 15.70
C ASN A 43 2.09 4.92 15.31
N ARG A 44 1.59 5.39 14.16
CA ARG A 44 0.34 4.89 13.62
C ARG A 44 0.51 3.42 13.26
N HIS A 45 -0.45 2.59 13.68
CA HIS A 45 -0.50 1.18 13.31
C HIS A 45 -1.92 0.79 12.88
N ASP A 46 -2.00 0.06 11.75
CA ASP A 46 -3.27 -0.40 11.18
C ASP A 46 -3.39 -1.91 11.40
N PHE A 47 -4.35 -2.31 12.23
CA PHE A 47 -4.74 -3.71 12.46
C PHE A 47 -5.79 -4.10 11.42
N SER A 48 -5.33 -4.56 10.27
CA SER A 48 -6.19 -4.91 9.14
C SER A 48 -6.79 -6.30 9.30
N LEU A 49 -8.01 -6.48 8.80
CA LEU A 49 -8.62 -7.80 8.65
C LEU A 49 -7.87 -8.55 7.55
N LYS A 50 -7.46 -9.78 7.85
CA LYS A 50 -6.91 -10.65 6.79
C LYS A 50 -7.98 -10.93 5.74
N PRO A 51 -7.61 -11.01 4.46
CA PRO A 51 -8.55 -11.43 3.42
C PRO A 51 -9.27 -12.73 3.80
N PRO A 52 -10.62 -12.77 3.72
CA PRO A 52 -11.39 -13.95 4.18
C PRO A 52 -11.21 -15.18 3.28
N LYS A 53 -10.66 -14.98 2.10
CA LYS A 53 -10.37 -16.03 1.11
C LYS A 53 -8.98 -15.83 0.54
N LYS A 54 -8.43 -16.86 -0.09
CA LYS A 54 -7.17 -16.74 -0.85
C LYS A 54 -7.32 -15.69 -1.95
N THR A 55 -6.38 -14.80 -2.02
CA THR A 55 -6.25 -13.76 -3.03
C THR A 55 -5.30 -14.21 -4.15
N LEU A 56 -5.20 -13.43 -5.21
CA LEU A 56 -4.19 -13.68 -6.26
C LEU A 56 -2.77 -13.74 -5.68
N LEU A 57 -2.47 -12.92 -4.66
CA LEU A 57 -1.15 -12.88 -4.03
C LEU A 57 -0.80 -14.22 -3.36
N ASP A 58 -1.78 -14.87 -2.72
CA ASP A 58 -1.60 -16.20 -2.11
C ASP A 58 -1.29 -17.27 -3.16
N TYR A 59 -1.93 -17.20 -4.32
CA TYR A 59 -1.68 -18.16 -5.40
C TYR A 59 -0.31 -17.94 -6.05
N ILE A 60 0.11 -16.69 -6.23
CA ILE A 60 1.45 -16.35 -6.71
C ILE A 60 2.51 -16.88 -5.76
N GLN A 61 2.35 -16.62 -4.46
CA GLN A 61 3.26 -17.11 -3.42
C GLN A 61 3.30 -18.65 -3.38
N ALA A 62 2.12 -19.31 -3.45
CA ALA A 62 2.03 -20.77 -3.44
C ALA A 62 2.68 -21.42 -4.67
N ALA A 63 2.74 -20.70 -5.80
CA ALA A 63 3.44 -21.13 -7.00
C ALA A 63 4.97 -20.91 -6.93
N GLY A 64 5.51 -20.44 -5.78
CA GLY A 64 6.92 -20.13 -5.62
C GLY A 64 7.38 -18.88 -6.39
N LEU A 65 6.43 -18.02 -6.78
CA LEU A 65 6.69 -16.78 -7.49
C LEU A 65 6.76 -15.59 -6.52
N ALA A 66 7.43 -14.53 -6.95
CA ALA A 66 7.53 -13.31 -6.16
C ALA A 66 6.19 -12.55 -6.14
N SER A 67 5.79 -12.10 -4.94
CA SER A 67 4.66 -11.21 -4.73
C SER A 67 5.16 -10.00 -3.94
N ILE A 68 5.52 -8.94 -4.67
CA ILE A 68 6.20 -7.76 -4.14
C ILE A 68 5.16 -6.66 -3.91
N GLY A 69 5.11 -6.13 -2.69
CA GLY A 69 4.24 -5.02 -2.33
C GLY A 69 5.01 -3.71 -2.18
N VAL A 70 4.67 -2.69 -2.98
CA VAL A 70 5.21 -1.33 -2.84
C VAL A 70 4.16 -0.42 -2.23
N GLY A 71 4.53 0.32 -1.19
CA GLY A 71 3.62 1.22 -0.47
C GLY A 71 2.79 0.51 0.60
N LYS A 72 1.48 0.74 0.62
CA LYS A 72 0.55 0.21 1.64
C LYS A 72 0.03 -1.20 1.34
N ILE A 73 0.51 -1.85 0.28
CA ILE A 73 -0.02 -3.16 -0.15
C ILE A 73 0.09 -4.19 0.98
N TYR A 74 1.23 -4.23 1.68
CA TYR A 74 1.40 -5.12 2.82
C TYR A 74 0.34 -4.90 3.91
N ASP A 75 0.06 -3.65 4.26
CA ASP A 75 -0.92 -3.30 5.29
C ASP A 75 -2.36 -3.60 4.84
N ILE A 76 -2.67 -3.40 3.56
CA ILE A 76 -4.00 -3.67 2.97
C ILE A 76 -4.32 -5.18 3.04
N PHE A 77 -3.35 -6.03 2.75
CA PHE A 77 -3.52 -7.49 2.74
C PHE A 77 -3.11 -8.15 4.07
N ALA A 78 -2.81 -7.35 5.12
CA ALA A 78 -2.32 -7.85 6.41
C ALA A 78 -1.12 -8.82 6.25
N GLY A 79 -0.24 -8.54 5.30
CA GLY A 79 0.93 -9.34 4.94
C GLY A 79 0.62 -10.64 4.21
N GLN A 80 -0.67 -11.00 4.02
CA GLN A 80 -1.04 -12.27 3.42
C GLN A 80 -0.67 -12.32 1.93
N GLY A 81 0.04 -13.36 1.53
CA GLY A 81 0.46 -13.59 0.14
C GLY A 81 1.59 -12.66 -0.35
N ILE A 82 2.22 -11.88 0.53
CA ILE A 82 3.34 -10.97 0.18
C ILE A 82 4.67 -11.64 0.52
N THR A 83 5.57 -11.74 -0.45
CA THR A 83 6.91 -12.33 -0.28
C THR A 83 7.97 -11.28 0.05
N GLU A 84 7.79 -10.06 -0.46
CA GLU A 84 8.70 -8.93 -0.24
C GLU A 84 7.90 -7.63 -0.20
N MET A 85 8.33 -6.65 0.60
CA MET A 85 7.66 -5.37 0.68
C MET A 85 8.62 -4.20 0.85
N VAL A 86 8.23 -3.04 0.34
CA VAL A 86 8.89 -1.77 0.60
C VAL A 86 7.84 -0.69 0.81
N ARG A 87 8.01 0.13 1.85
CA ARG A 87 7.16 1.28 2.11
C ARG A 87 7.60 2.46 1.27
N ASN A 88 6.66 3.29 0.83
CA ASN A 88 6.94 4.54 0.15
C ASN A 88 6.45 5.73 0.98
N LYS A 89 7.11 6.87 0.79
CA LYS A 89 6.81 8.15 1.47
C LYS A 89 6.00 9.08 0.58
N SER A 90 6.04 8.88 -0.74
CA SER A 90 5.38 9.69 -1.77
C SER A 90 5.12 8.86 -3.02
N ASN A 91 4.39 9.41 -3.99
CA ASN A 91 4.24 8.80 -5.31
C ASN A 91 5.59 8.64 -6.02
N THR A 92 6.43 9.67 -6.00
CA THR A 92 7.76 9.64 -6.62
C THR A 92 8.64 8.56 -5.99
N ASP A 93 8.64 8.44 -4.66
CA ASP A 93 9.38 7.39 -3.95
C ASP A 93 8.86 5.99 -4.33
N GLY A 94 7.54 5.82 -4.43
CA GLY A 94 6.92 4.58 -4.89
C GLY A 94 7.30 4.22 -6.34
N MET A 95 7.37 5.21 -7.22
CA MET A 95 7.81 4.99 -8.61
C MET A 95 9.30 4.64 -8.69
N ASN A 96 10.16 5.27 -7.89
CA ASN A 96 11.58 4.91 -7.81
C ASN A 96 11.76 3.45 -7.39
N HIS A 97 11.07 3.00 -6.33
CA HIS A 97 11.07 1.58 -5.95
C HIS A 97 10.54 0.67 -7.06
N THR A 98 9.53 1.12 -7.80
CA THR A 98 8.99 0.36 -8.92
C THR A 98 10.00 0.21 -10.06
N LEU A 99 10.75 1.27 -10.38
CA LEU A 99 11.84 1.24 -11.36
C LEU A 99 12.99 0.32 -10.91
N ASP A 100 13.35 0.38 -9.62
CA ASP A 100 14.37 -0.51 -9.03
C ASP A 100 13.96 -1.98 -9.15
N TYR A 101 12.68 -2.33 -8.90
CA TYR A 101 12.18 -3.68 -9.11
C TYR A 101 12.09 -4.05 -10.59
N ALA A 102 11.69 -3.13 -11.45
CA ALA A 102 11.66 -3.37 -12.90
C ALA A 102 13.05 -3.63 -13.49
N ALA A 103 14.11 -3.15 -12.86
CA ALA A 103 15.49 -3.41 -13.24
C ALA A 103 16.03 -4.76 -12.72
N LYS A 104 15.39 -5.35 -11.69
CA LYS A 104 15.79 -6.66 -11.12
C LYS A 104 15.18 -7.79 -11.92
N ASP A 105 15.83 -8.95 -11.89
CA ASP A 105 15.27 -10.17 -12.45
C ASP A 105 14.45 -10.91 -11.38
N PHE A 106 13.12 -10.95 -11.57
CA PHE A 106 12.21 -11.73 -10.73
C PHE A 106 11.05 -12.28 -11.58
N ASN A 107 10.47 -13.38 -11.15
CA ASN A 107 9.28 -13.94 -11.76
C ASN A 107 8.11 -13.82 -10.77
N GLY A 108 7.09 -13.04 -11.11
CA GLY A 108 5.98 -12.77 -10.20
C GLY A 108 5.25 -11.46 -10.47
N LEU A 109 4.70 -10.89 -9.41
CA LEU A 109 3.92 -9.66 -9.43
C LEU A 109 4.57 -8.59 -8.54
N CYS A 110 4.78 -7.39 -9.08
CA CYS A 110 5.03 -6.19 -8.29
C CYS A 110 3.75 -5.35 -8.23
N PHE A 111 3.15 -5.26 -7.05
CA PHE A 111 1.93 -4.51 -6.82
C PHE A 111 2.24 -3.20 -6.12
N VAL A 112 1.93 -2.08 -6.79
CA VAL A 112 2.32 -0.73 -6.35
C VAL A 112 1.10 0.06 -5.93
N ASN A 113 1.18 0.70 -4.75
CA ASN A 113 0.21 1.69 -4.28
C ASN A 113 0.88 3.07 -4.20
N LEU A 114 0.46 3.99 -5.05
CA LEU A 114 0.90 5.39 -5.04
C LEU A 114 0.02 6.17 -4.06
N VAL A 115 0.62 6.62 -2.96
CA VAL A 115 -0.11 7.04 -1.75
C VAL A 115 -0.61 8.48 -1.78
N ASP A 116 0.03 9.37 -2.55
CA ASP A 116 -0.25 10.82 -2.51
C ASP A 116 -1.60 11.17 -3.14
N PHE A 117 -2.03 10.40 -4.15
CA PHE A 117 -3.31 10.62 -4.81
C PHE A 117 -4.47 10.69 -3.82
N ASP A 118 -4.47 9.79 -2.84
CA ASP A 118 -5.46 9.75 -1.78
C ASP A 118 -5.10 10.71 -0.63
N MET A 119 -3.87 10.57 -0.09
CA MET A 119 -3.47 11.21 1.17
C MET A 119 -3.31 12.73 1.07
N LEU A 120 -2.72 13.23 -0.02
CA LEU A 120 -2.45 14.65 -0.19
C LEU A 120 -3.55 15.36 -0.96
N TYR A 121 -4.15 14.72 -1.96
CA TYR A 121 -5.04 15.39 -2.91
C TYR A 121 -6.49 14.95 -2.76
N GLY A 122 -6.78 13.64 -2.77
CA GLY A 122 -8.16 13.12 -2.77
C GLY A 122 -8.95 13.53 -1.53
N HIS A 123 -8.45 13.24 -0.34
CA HIS A 123 -9.11 13.62 0.93
C HIS A 123 -9.21 15.12 1.17
N ARG A 124 -8.48 15.93 0.44
CA ARG A 124 -8.45 17.40 0.58
C ARG A 124 -9.20 18.12 -0.53
N ASN A 125 -9.75 17.38 -1.49
CA ASN A 125 -10.39 17.92 -2.69
C ASN A 125 -9.46 18.88 -3.47
N ASP A 126 -8.15 18.59 -3.46
CA ASP A 126 -7.15 19.36 -4.20
C ASP A 126 -7.08 18.84 -5.63
N VAL A 127 -7.94 19.38 -6.49
CA VAL A 127 -8.07 18.97 -7.89
C VAL A 127 -6.81 19.28 -8.68
N ASP A 128 -6.22 20.45 -8.46
CA ASP A 128 -5.01 20.91 -9.19
C ASP A 128 -3.81 20.06 -8.77
N GLY A 129 -3.64 19.80 -7.47
CA GLY A 129 -2.60 18.91 -6.96
C GLY A 129 -2.73 17.49 -7.51
N TYR A 130 -3.95 16.96 -7.59
CA TYR A 130 -4.21 15.64 -8.17
C TYR A 130 -3.85 15.58 -9.66
N ALA A 131 -4.23 16.60 -10.44
CA ALA A 131 -3.90 16.70 -11.86
C ALA A 131 -2.38 16.81 -12.11
N ASN A 132 -1.69 17.60 -11.27
CA ASN A 132 -0.23 17.71 -11.34
C ASN A 132 0.45 16.38 -11.02
N ALA A 133 -0.02 15.65 -9.99
CA ALA A 133 0.50 14.33 -9.64
C ALA A 133 0.28 13.30 -10.77
N LEU A 134 -0.82 13.37 -11.52
CA LEU A 134 -1.03 12.54 -12.71
C LEU A 134 -0.03 12.88 -13.82
N THR A 135 0.27 14.16 -14.01
CA THR A 135 1.26 14.61 -15.00
C THR A 135 2.67 14.11 -14.63
N GLU A 136 3.05 14.19 -13.36
CA GLU A 136 4.31 13.65 -12.86
C GLU A 136 4.37 12.12 -13.05
N PHE A 137 3.29 11.42 -12.74
CA PHE A 137 3.20 9.98 -12.96
C PHE A 137 3.36 9.60 -14.44
N ASP A 138 2.75 10.35 -15.38
CA ASP A 138 2.90 10.12 -16.81
C ASP A 138 4.37 10.24 -17.27
N VAL A 139 5.11 11.20 -16.72
CA VAL A 139 6.55 11.34 -16.99
C VAL A 139 7.32 10.12 -16.50
N GLN A 140 7.08 9.70 -15.26
CA GLN A 140 7.75 8.53 -14.66
C GLN A 140 7.37 7.22 -15.38
N LEU A 141 6.15 7.13 -15.88
CA LEU A 141 5.69 5.97 -16.64
C LEU A 141 6.47 5.79 -17.94
N ARG A 142 6.94 6.86 -18.56
CA ARG A 142 7.80 6.80 -19.76
C ARG A 142 9.15 6.13 -19.49
N GLU A 143 9.65 6.21 -18.26
CA GLU A 143 10.87 5.52 -17.84
C GLU A 143 10.60 4.04 -17.57
N LEU A 144 9.43 3.72 -17.01
CA LEU A 144 9.06 2.35 -16.67
C LEU A 144 8.71 1.48 -17.88
N LEU A 145 7.96 2.02 -18.85
CA LEU A 145 7.45 1.24 -19.98
C LEU A 145 8.52 0.54 -20.83
N PRO A 146 9.69 1.14 -21.12
CA PRO A 146 10.76 0.47 -21.84
C PRO A 146 11.33 -0.74 -21.08
N LEU A 147 11.42 -0.67 -19.74
CA LEU A 147 11.92 -1.74 -18.91
C LEU A 147 10.99 -2.97 -18.96
N LEU A 148 9.69 -2.76 -19.13
CA LEU A 148 8.68 -3.81 -19.21
C LEU A 148 8.64 -4.52 -20.58
N ARG A 149 9.11 -3.85 -21.63
CA ARG A 149 9.07 -4.35 -23.01
C ARG A 149 10.35 -5.03 -23.47
N SER A 150 11.34 -5.17 -22.61
CA SER A 150 12.61 -5.80 -22.98
C SER A 150 12.41 -7.28 -23.35
N PRO A 151 12.85 -7.72 -24.56
CA PRO A 151 12.67 -9.11 -25.02
C PRO A 151 13.41 -10.15 -24.17
N SER A 152 14.37 -9.73 -23.36
CA SER A 152 15.18 -10.60 -22.51
C SER A 152 14.50 -11.01 -21.20
N SER A 153 13.27 -10.53 -20.95
CA SER A 153 12.54 -10.86 -19.73
C SER A 153 11.05 -11.06 -20.05
N PRO A 154 10.48 -12.25 -19.85
CA PRO A 154 9.04 -12.47 -19.90
C PRO A 154 8.39 -11.86 -18.64
N ARG A 155 8.44 -10.53 -18.53
CA ARG A 155 7.90 -9.81 -17.36
C ARG A 155 6.50 -9.35 -17.67
N THR A 156 5.52 -9.94 -17.04
CA THR A 156 4.17 -9.40 -16.99
C THR A 156 4.07 -8.53 -15.74
N LEU A 157 4.30 -7.24 -15.89
CA LEU A 157 3.98 -6.27 -14.84
C LEU A 157 2.52 -5.90 -14.99
N MET A 158 1.67 -6.37 -14.08
CA MET A 158 0.36 -5.77 -13.89
C MET A 158 0.50 -4.64 -12.87
N SER A 159 0.82 -3.43 -13.35
CA SER A 159 0.61 -2.24 -12.55
C SER A 159 -0.83 -1.77 -12.78
N ARG A 160 -1.67 -1.84 -11.78
CA ARG A 160 -2.87 -1.04 -11.71
C ARG A 160 -2.59 0.14 -10.78
N ALA A 161 -2.21 1.27 -11.35
CA ALA A 161 -2.55 2.54 -10.75
C ALA A 161 -4.06 2.73 -10.98
N LEU A 162 -4.88 2.09 -10.17
CA LEU A 162 -6.27 2.45 -10.05
C LEU A 162 -6.31 3.56 -9.00
N PRO A 163 -6.72 4.79 -9.36
CA PRO A 163 -7.25 5.68 -8.36
C PRO A 163 -8.52 5.00 -7.85
N VAL A 164 -8.41 4.30 -6.72
CA VAL A 164 -9.60 3.85 -6.01
C VAL A 164 -10.20 5.09 -5.40
N LEU A 165 -11.12 5.71 -6.14
CA LEU A 165 -12.12 6.59 -5.57
C LEU A 165 -13.00 5.71 -4.68
N LEU A 166 -12.61 5.53 -3.44
CA LEU A 166 -13.47 5.03 -2.38
C LEU A 166 -14.22 6.25 -1.83
N HIS A 167 -15.49 6.35 -2.22
CA HIS A 167 -16.47 7.14 -1.50
C HIS A 167 -16.78 6.54 -0.14
#